data_d74222a686c5a584d30f7faa0117570d
#
_entry.id   d74222a686c5a584d30f7faa0117570d
#
_cell.length_a   1.000
_cell.length_b   1.000
_cell.length_c   1.000
_cell.angle_alpha   90.00
_cell.angle_beta   90.00
_cell.angle_gamma   90.00
#
_symmetry.space_group_name_H-M   'P 1'
#
loop_
_entity.id
_entity.type
_entity.pdbx_description
1 polymer ?
#
loop_
_entity_poly.entity_id
_entity_poly.type
_entity_poly.pdbx_seq_one_letter_code
_entity_poly.pdbx_strand_id
1 'polypeptide(L)'
;TDNPRSMEQRMRRSIAIGMSNIANLGLEDYMNETFIEYSNSLFNFEQVRFEMEYIRGKADKGGAINVKKFIAGLISYCEYMNS
;
A
#
# COMPACT_ATOMS: atom_id res chain seq x y z
N THR A 1 -5.06 11.63 -24.88
CA THR A 1 -4.01 10.65 -24.60
C THR A 1 -3.20 11.06 -23.41
N ASP A 2 -2.92 10.10 -22.55
CA ASP A 2 -2.18 10.36 -21.33
C ASP A 2 -0.68 10.40 -21.59
N ASN A 3 0.01 11.36 -21.00
CA ASN A 3 1.46 11.33 -21.01
C ASN A 3 1.96 10.45 -19.85
N PRO A 4 3.25 10.04 -19.87
CA PRO A 4 3.77 9.17 -18.80
C PRO A 4 3.63 9.75 -17.40
N ARG A 5 3.72 11.08 -17.26
CA ARG A 5 3.57 11.72 -15.96
C ARG A 5 2.16 11.55 -15.40
N SER A 6 1.15 11.72 -16.25
CA SER A 6 -0.24 11.56 -15.83
C SER A 6 -0.53 10.12 -15.43
N MET A 7 0.02 9.16 -16.18
CA MET A 7 -0.13 7.74 -15.87
C MET A 7 0.53 7.41 -14.53
N GLU A 8 1.72 7.95 -14.30
CA GLU A 8 2.41 7.73 -13.03
C GLU A 8 1.62 8.29 -11.85
N GLN A 9 1.06 9.48 -12.00
CA GLN A 9 0.27 10.08 -10.94
C GLN A 9 -0.97 9.26 -10.62
N ARG A 10 -1.64 8.73 -11.64
CA ARG A 10 -2.80 7.88 -11.43
C ARG A 10 -2.42 6.57 -10.73
N MET A 11 -1.30 6.00 -11.14
CA MET A 11 -0.80 4.78 -10.50
C MET A 11 -0.49 5.03 -9.03
N ARG A 12 0.20 6.14 -8.74
CA ARG A 12 0.52 6.48 -7.35
C ARG A 12 -0.74 6.68 -6.52
N ARG A 13 -1.75 7.33 -7.08
CA ARG A 13 -3.01 7.55 -6.38
C ARG A 13 -3.69 6.22 -6.07
N SER A 14 -3.73 5.31 -7.05
CA SER A 14 -4.33 4.00 -6.85
C SER A 14 -3.60 3.20 -5.77
N ILE A 15 -2.27 3.24 -5.77
CA ILE A 15 -1.47 2.55 -4.78
C ILE A 15 -1.70 3.16 -3.40
N ALA A 16 -1.81 4.49 -3.32
CA ALA A 16 -2.07 5.17 -2.05
C ALA A 16 -3.43 4.79 -1.48
N ILE A 17 -4.45 4.65 -2.34
CA ILE A 17 -5.76 4.17 -1.91
C ILE A 17 -5.65 2.76 -1.36
N GLY A 18 -4.85 1.92 -2.04
CA GLY A 18 -4.60 0.56 -1.56
C GLY A 18 -3.96 0.54 -0.19
N MET A 19 -2.97 1.41 0.03
CA MET A 19 -2.33 1.52 1.35
C MET A 19 -3.34 1.92 2.43
N SER A 20 -4.21 2.88 2.11
CA SER A 20 -5.23 3.33 3.04
C SER A 20 -6.20 2.19 3.40
N ASN A 21 -6.57 1.39 2.39
CA ASN A 21 -7.46 0.25 2.63
C ASN A 21 -6.79 -0.80 3.52
N ILE A 22 -5.52 -1.09 3.27
CA ILE A 22 -4.76 -2.03 4.10
C ILE A 22 -4.63 -1.49 5.53
N ALA A 23 -4.36 -0.20 5.68
CA ALA A 23 -4.28 0.42 7.00
C ALA A 23 -5.60 0.29 7.76
N ASN A 24 -6.73 0.46 7.07
CA ASN A 24 -8.04 0.31 7.70
C ASN A 24 -8.28 -1.13 8.17
N LEU A 25 -7.83 -2.12 7.40
CA LEU A 25 -7.93 -3.51 7.84
C LEU A 25 -7.16 -3.72 9.15
N GLY A 26 -5.96 -3.16 9.23
CA GLY A 26 -5.14 -3.26 10.43
C GLY A 26 -5.75 -2.55 11.64
N LEU A 27 -6.47 -1.46 11.40
CA LEU A 27 -7.15 -0.74 12.47
C LEU A 27 -8.33 -1.53 13.00
N GLU A 28 -9.02 -2.28 12.15
CA GLU A 28 -10.12 -3.14 12.58
C GLU A 28 -9.60 -4.38 13.30
N ASP A 29 -8.55 -4.98 12.79
CA ASP A 29 -7.96 -6.19 13.36
C ASP A 29 -6.48 -6.25 13.01
N TYR A 30 -5.63 -5.94 13.97
CA TYR A 30 -4.19 -5.90 13.77
C TYR A 30 -3.63 -7.27 13.39
N MET A 31 -4.35 -8.34 13.70
CA MET A 31 -3.93 -9.71 13.36
C MET A 31 -4.52 -10.21 12.05
N ASN A 32 -5.22 -9.35 11.31
CA ASN A 32 -5.78 -9.71 10.01
C ASN A 32 -4.66 -10.18 9.08
N GLU A 33 -4.82 -11.37 8.50
CA GLU A 33 -3.79 -11.98 7.66
C GLU A 33 -3.49 -11.15 6.40
N THR A 34 -4.53 -10.60 5.79
CA THR A 34 -4.36 -9.75 4.61
C THR A 34 -3.55 -8.51 4.95
N PHE A 35 -3.86 -7.88 6.08
CA PHE A 35 -3.12 -6.72 6.56
C PHE A 35 -1.65 -7.07 6.79
N ILE A 36 -1.39 -8.16 7.51
CA ILE A 36 -0.02 -8.56 7.83
C ILE A 36 0.77 -8.84 6.56
N GLU A 37 0.19 -9.59 5.64
CA GLU A 37 0.89 -9.97 4.43
C GLU A 37 1.18 -8.79 3.52
N TYR A 38 0.16 -8.02 3.18
CA TYR A 38 0.33 -6.96 2.19
C TYR A 38 1.04 -5.73 2.73
N SER A 39 0.93 -5.46 4.02
CA SER A 39 1.66 -4.34 4.60
C SER A 39 3.18 -4.55 4.55
N ASN A 40 3.62 -5.80 4.41
CA ASN A 40 5.04 -6.11 4.31
C ASN A 40 5.50 -6.35 2.87
N SER A 41 4.64 -6.95 2.04
CA SER A 41 5.04 -7.38 0.71
C SER A 41 4.82 -6.32 -0.37
N LEU A 42 3.73 -5.56 -0.29
CA LEU A 42 3.41 -4.53 -1.27
C LEU A 42 3.80 -3.14 -0.80
N PHE A 43 3.88 -2.96 0.49
CA PHE A 43 4.21 -1.68 1.11
C PHE A 43 5.35 -1.87 2.09
N ASN A 44 5.82 -0.76 2.65
CA ASN A 44 6.72 -0.79 3.78
C ASN A 44 5.85 -0.76 5.03
N PHE A 45 5.98 -1.74 5.91
CA PHE A 45 5.13 -1.87 7.10
C PHE A 45 5.13 -0.59 7.93
N GLU A 46 6.30 0.03 8.08
CA GLU A 46 6.38 1.26 8.85
C GLU A 46 5.55 2.38 8.24
N GLN A 47 5.51 2.45 6.91
CA GLN A 47 4.71 3.46 6.23
C GLN A 47 3.22 3.18 6.37
N VAL A 48 2.82 1.91 6.42
CA VAL A 48 1.43 1.55 6.69
C VAL A 48 1.06 1.99 8.10
N ARG A 49 1.96 1.86 9.07
CA ARG A 49 1.72 2.33 10.42
C ARG A 49 1.53 3.85 10.45
N PHE A 50 2.32 4.60 9.69
CA PHE A 50 2.12 6.05 9.59
C PHE A 50 0.74 6.37 9.01
N GLU A 51 0.31 5.60 8.01
CA GLU A 51 -1.01 5.79 7.44
C GLU A 51 -2.10 5.51 8.48
N MET A 52 -1.94 4.48 9.30
CA MET A 52 -2.86 4.17 10.36
C MET A 52 -2.98 5.32 11.37
N GLU A 53 -1.84 5.90 11.74
CA GLU A 53 -1.84 7.04 12.67
C GLU A 53 -2.51 8.26 12.03
N TYR A 54 -2.31 8.46 10.72
CA TYR A 54 -2.96 9.53 10.00
C TYR A 54 -4.49 9.35 9.99
N ILE A 55 -4.95 8.14 9.72
CA ILE A 55 -6.38 7.84 9.69
C ILE A 55 -6.99 8.08 11.07
N ARG A 56 -6.25 7.76 12.14
CA ARG A 56 -6.72 7.96 13.51
C ARG A 56 -6.63 9.41 13.96
N GLY A 57 -6.12 10.30 13.12
CA GLY A 57 -5.99 11.70 13.44
C GLY A 57 -4.81 12.03 14.33
N LYS A 58 -3.84 11.12 14.46
CA LYS A 58 -2.67 11.33 15.33
C LYS A 58 -1.44 11.83 14.59
N ALA A 59 -1.53 11.94 13.27
CA ALA A 59 -0.43 12.42 12.44
C ALA A 59 -0.97 13.35 11.37
N ASP A 60 -0.15 14.30 10.95
CA ASP A 60 -0.54 15.27 9.92
C ASP A 60 -0.41 14.72 8.52
N LYS A 61 0.41 13.68 8.34
CA LYS A 61 0.65 13.09 7.04
C LYS A 61 0.49 11.59 7.10
N GLY A 62 0.02 11.02 5.99
CA GLY A 62 -0.08 9.57 5.86
C GLY A 62 1.24 8.93 5.50
N GLY A 63 1.21 7.63 5.25
CA GLY A 63 2.39 6.89 4.87
C GLY A 63 2.81 7.18 3.43
N ALA A 64 4.08 6.99 3.14
CA ALA A 64 4.63 7.14 1.80
C ALA A 64 4.53 5.80 1.06
N ILE A 65 4.27 5.86 -0.24
CA ILE A 65 4.25 4.67 -1.07
C ILE A 65 5.55 4.55 -1.83
N ASN A 66 5.90 3.32 -2.19
CA ASN A 66 7.04 3.03 -3.04
C ASN A 66 6.54 2.24 -4.24
N VAL A 67 6.46 2.89 -5.40
CA VAL A 67 5.90 2.30 -6.59
C VAL A 67 6.67 1.06 -7.03
N LYS A 68 8.00 1.13 -6.98
CA LYS A 68 8.84 0.00 -7.39
C LYS A 68 8.61 -1.22 -6.51
N LYS A 69 8.52 -1.00 -5.21
CA LYS A 69 8.27 -2.10 -4.27
C LYS A 69 6.89 -2.71 -4.50
N PHE A 70 5.89 -1.87 -4.72
CA PHE A 70 4.53 -2.35 -4.97
C PHE A 70 4.49 -3.21 -6.22
N ILE A 71 5.07 -2.74 -7.31
CA ILE A 71 5.08 -3.48 -8.57
C ILE A 71 5.87 -4.78 -8.43
N ALA A 72 7.01 -4.74 -7.77
CA ALA A 72 7.81 -5.95 -7.54
C ALA A 72 7.03 -6.97 -6.72
N GLY A 73 6.28 -6.52 -5.73
CA GLY A 73 5.43 -7.41 -4.94
C GLY A 73 4.32 -8.04 -5.77
N LEU A 74 3.67 -7.25 -6.63
CA LEU A 74 2.65 -7.79 -7.52
C LEU A 74 3.21 -8.83 -8.47
N ILE A 75 4.39 -8.56 -9.05
CA ILE A 75 5.03 -9.50 -9.95
C ILE A 75 5.34 -10.80 -9.22
N SER A 76 5.83 -10.71 -7.99
CA SER A 76 6.12 -11.90 -7.19
C SER A 76 4.87 -12.74 -6.95
N TYR A 77 3.74 -12.09 -6.65
CA TYR A 77 2.48 -12.81 -6.49
C TYR A 77 2.03 -13.47 -7.78
N CYS A 78 2.17 -12.78 -8.90
CA CYS A 78 1.80 -13.36 -10.19
C CYS A 78 2.65 -14.58 -10.53
N GLU A 79 3.95 -14.50 -10.26
CA GLU A 79 4.85 -15.64 -10.50
C GLU A 79 4.50 -16.82 -9.58
N TYR A 80 4.20 -16.54 -8.33
CA TYR A 80 3.81 -17.57 -7.37
C TYR A 80 2.54 -18.29 -7.83
N MET A 81 1.55 -17.52 -8.30
CA MET A 81 0.27 -18.11 -8.71
C MET A 81 0.38 -18.89 -10.01
N ASN A 82 1.39 -18.60 -10.84
CA ASN A 82 1.59 -19.26 -12.13
C ASN A 82 2.59 -20.40 -12.09
N SER A 83 3.21 -20.62 -10.94
CA SER A 83 4.23 -21.67 -10.81
C SER A 83 3.63 -23.02 -10.47
#